data_726281fe885169b7f4f7d56336758a0c
#
_entry.id   726281fe885169b7f4f7d56336758a0c
#
_cell.length_a   1.000
_cell.length_b   1.000
_cell.length_c   1.000
_cell.angle_alpha   90.00
_cell.angle_beta   90.00
_cell.angle_gamma   90.00
#
_symmetry.space_group_name_H-M   'P 1'
#
loop_
_entity.id
_entity.type
_entity.pdbx_description
1 polymer ?
#
loop_
_entity_poly.entity_id
_entity_poly.type
_entity_poly.pdbx_seq_one_letter_code
_entity_poly.pdbx_strand_id
1 'polypeptide(L)'
;MKEYDAVIVGLGPTGGTLANLLAIQGYSILILEKENSFYPLPRAVHFDDEVMRVFQTIGITDKFLKYTLINKGTKFVNKKGDVILDWPRPKEITENGWYPSYRFHQPDLERQLRNRLKSFKKVYIQQNTKLLKATNTKNSVQIIYQDIKKNKILNIKAKYLIGCDGANSTVRNQIKTNMSNLGFTQKWAVVDLILKKKKNNLPDRTIQFSNKVRPATYCSCLLYTSPSPRDLSTSRMPSSA
;
A
#
# COMPACT_ATOMS: atom_id res chain seq x y z
N MET A 1 13.76 -25.10 16.82
CA MET A 1 12.93 -24.38 15.82
C MET A 1 13.00 -22.90 16.19
N LYS A 2 13.22 -21.99 15.20
CA LYS A 2 13.28 -20.56 15.47
C LYS A 2 11.90 -20.05 15.84
N GLU A 3 11.78 -19.25 16.88
CA GLU A 3 10.53 -18.70 17.39
C GLU A 3 10.52 -17.19 17.24
N TYR A 4 9.36 -16.64 16.87
CA TYR A 4 9.14 -15.21 16.68
C TYR A 4 7.94 -14.75 17.51
N ASP A 5 7.91 -13.48 17.92
CA ASP A 5 6.72 -12.92 18.53
C ASP A 5 5.59 -12.81 17.49
N ALA A 6 5.90 -12.36 16.28
CA ALA A 6 4.94 -12.31 15.20
C ALA A 6 5.53 -12.73 13.86
N VAL A 7 4.70 -13.40 13.04
CA VAL A 7 4.94 -13.59 11.62
C VAL A 7 3.89 -12.80 10.84
N ILE A 8 4.35 -11.93 9.94
CA ILE A 8 3.50 -11.12 9.07
C ILE A 8 3.59 -11.69 7.66
N VAL A 9 2.45 -12.00 7.05
CA VAL A 9 2.37 -12.46 5.66
C VAL A 9 1.96 -11.28 4.77
N GLY A 10 2.83 -10.90 3.86
CA GLY A 10 2.70 -9.73 2.99
C GLY A 10 3.45 -8.49 3.50
N LEU A 11 4.23 -7.86 2.61
CA LEU A 11 5.04 -6.66 2.88
C LEU A 11 4.60 -5.47 2.01
N GLY A 12 3.31 -5.35 1.77
CA GLY A 12 2.69 -4.14 1.21
C GLY A 12 2.55 -3.02 2.26
N PRO A 13 1.84 -1.93 1.96
CA PRO A 13 1.68 -0.79 2.89
C PRO A 13 1.22 -1.20 4.28
N THR A 14 0.21 -2.07 4.39
CA THR A 14 -0.32 -2.54 5.67
C THR A 14 0.71 -3.35 6.46
N GLY A 15 1.30 -4.37 5.83
CA GLY A 15 2.28 -5.23 6.50
C GLY A 15 3.56 -4.48 6.85
N GLY A 16 4.02 -3.58 5.98
CA GLY A 16 5.18 -2.73 6.23
C GLY A 16 4.97 -1.76 7.39
N THR A 17 3.78 -1.15 7.47
CA THR A 17 3.40 -0.26 8.58
C THR A 17 3.34 -1.02 9.90
N LEU A 18 2.60 -2.13 9.95
CA LEU A 18 2.47 -2.96 11.15
C LEU A 18 3.83 -3.48 11.63
N ALA A 19 4.66 -3.96 10.70
CA ALA A 19 6.00 -4.45 11.04
C ALA A 19 6.87 -3.37 11.69
N ASN A 20 6.82 -2.14 11.19
CA ASN A 20 7.55 -1.03 11.81
C ASN A 20 7.03 -0.71 13.21
N LEU A 21 5.72 -0.65 13.41
CA LEU A 21 5.12 -0.38 14.73
C LEU A 21 5.51 -1.45 15.77
N LEU A 22 5.44 -2.73 15.39
CA LEU A 22 5.85 -3.82 16.27
C LEU A 22 7.37 -3.82 16.51
N ALA A 23 8.16 -3.48 15.50
CA ALA A 23 9.62 -3.40 15.63
C ALA A 23 10.08 -2.30 16.60
N ILE A 24 9.39 -1.15 16.62
CA ILE A 24 9.63 -0.06 17.58
C ILE A 24 9.40 -0.53 19.01
N GLN A 25 8.43 -1.41 19.23
CA GLN A 25 8.15 -2.02 20.53
C GLN A 25 9.13 -3.15 20.89
N GLY A 26 10.11 -3.45 20.04
CA GLY A 26 11.17 -4.42 20.29
C GLY A 26 10.81 -5.89 20.04
N TYR A 27 9.66 -6.16 19.43
CA TYR A 27 9.25 -7.53 19.09
C TYR A 27 10.13 -8.16 18.01
N SER A 28 10.28 -9.49 18.12
CA SER A 28 10.93 -10.32 17.09
C SER A 28 9.94 -10.67 15.98
N ILE A 29 10.22 -10.23 14.76
CA ILE A 29 9.27 -10.32 13.63
C ILE A 29 9.92 -11.03 12.45
N LEU A 30 9.20 -11.97 11.87
CA LEU A 30 9.48 -12.49 10.54
C LEU A 30 8.41 -12.01 9.57
N ILE A 31 8.82 -11.49 8.44
CA ILE A 31 7.93 -11.08 7.35
C ILE A 31 8.13 -12.04 6.18
N LEU A 32 7.05 -12.66 5.73
CA LEU A 32 7.00 -13.51 4.55
C LEU A 32 6.38 -12.72 3.40
N GLU A 33 7.17 -12.49 2.34
CA GLU A 33 6.71 -11.78 1.14
C GLU A 33 6.92 -12.69 -0.09
N LYS A 34 5.84 -12.87 -0.88
CA LYS A 34 5.89 -13.75 -2.04
C LYS A 34 6.67 -13.15 -3.22
N GLU A 35 6.65 -11.83 -3.34
CA GLU A 35 7.34 -11.12 -4.41
C GLU A 35 8.82 -10.90 -4.05
N ASN A 36 9.65 -10.74 -5.09
CA ASN A 36 11.06 -10.42 -4.91
C ASN A 36 11.33 -8.93 -4.68
N SER A 37 10.33 -8.07 -4.93
CA SER A 37 10.40 -6.64 -4.70
C SER A 37 9.01 -6.10 -4.35
N PHE A 38 8.85 -4.78 -4.20
CA PHE A 38 7.54 -4.16 -4.10
C PHE A 38 6.89 -4.06 -5.49
N TYR A 39 5.56 -4.01 -5.50
CA TYR A 39 4.80 -3.82 -6.73
C TYR A 39 5.07 -2.43 -7.32
N PRO A 40 5.47 -2.31 -8.58
CA PRO A 40 5.97 -1.06 -9.15
C PRO A 40 4.88 -0.03 -9.48
N LEU A 41 3.62 -0.46 -9.56
CA LEU A 41 2.50 0.41 -9.90
C LEU A 41 1.71 0.81 -8.66
N PRO A 42 1.22 2.05 -8.54
CA PRO A 42 0.41 2.48 -7.43
C PRO A 42 -0.97 1.81 -7.46
N ARG A 43 -1.46 1.36 -6.31
CA ARG A 43 -2.84 0.87 -6.11
C ARG A 43 -3.65 1.84 -5.27
N ALA A 44 -3.00 2.54 -4.35
CA ALA A 44 -3.57 3.59 -3.55
C ALA A 44 -2.96 4.93 -3.94
N VAL A 45 -3.76 6.00 -3.91
CA VAL A 45 -3.35 7.33 -4.40
C VAL A 45 -3.45 8.41 -3.32
N HIS A 46 -4.12 8.13 -2.21
CA HIS A 46 -4.25 9.10 -1.11
C HIS A 46 -4.33 8.40 0.24
N PHE A 47 -4.02 9.15 1.29
CA PHE A 47 -4.20 8.80 2.70
C PHE A 47 -4.51 10.09 3.48
N ASP A 48 -4.99 9.94 4.72
CA ASP A 48 -5.40 11.02 5.60
C ASP A 48 -4.33 11.40 6.64
N ASP A 49 -4.66 12.35 7.48
CA ASP A 49 -3.82 12.86 8.54
C ASP A 49 -3.57 11.84 9.66
N GLU A 50 -4.54 10.96 9.95
CA GLU A 50 -4.38 9.88 10.92
C GLU A 50 -3.26 8.91 10.47
N VAL A 51 -3.27 8.54 9.19
CA VAL A 51 -2.22 7.70 8.62
C VAL A 51 -0.87 8.41 8.63
N MET A 52 -0.84 9.73 8.36
CA MET A 52 0.41 10.51 8.47
C MET A 52 0.92 10.52 9.91
N ARG A 53 0.05 10.58 10.91
CA ARG A 53 0.41 10.45 12.31
C ARG A 53 1.07 9.10 12.63
N VAL A 54 0.55 8.01 12.05
CA VAL A 54 1.18 6.69 12.14
C VAL A 54 2.58 6.71 11.51
N PHE A 55 2.75 7.32 10.34
CA PHE A 55 4.06 7.44 9.69
C PHE A 55 5.03 8.30 10.51
N GLN A 56 4.54 9.30 11.22
CA GLN A 56 5.32 10.08 12.18
C GLN A 56 5.83 9.20 13.34
N THR A 57 4.95 8.38 13.92
CA THR A 57 5.32 7.42 14.97
C THR A 57 6.37 6.43 14.48
N ILE A 58 6.28 5.98 13.23
CA ILE A 58 7.28 5.11 12.61
C ILE A 58 8.62 5.86 12.36
N GLY A 59 8.59 7.18 12.24
CA GLY A 59 9.76 8.02 11.97
C GLY A 59 10.18 8.03 10.50
N ILE A 60 9.22 8.01 9.57
CA ILE A 60 9.48 8.10 8.13
C ILE A 60 9.00 9.41 7.49
N THR A 61 8.26 10.25 8.20
CA THR A 61 7.61 11.46 7.65
C THR A 61 8.57 12.39 6.94
N ASP A 62 9.70 12.75 7.55
CA ASP A 62 10.66 13.70 6.97
C ASP A 62 11.19 13.25 5.61
N LYS A 63 11.41 11.93 5.47
CA LYS A 63 11.87 11.33 4.23
C LYS A 63 10.74 11.09 3.23
N PHE A 64 9.50 10.94 3.72
CA PHE A 64 8.36 10.60 2.89
C PHE A 64 7.58 11.82 2.39
N LEU A 65 7.55 12.94 3.13
CA LEU A 65 6.82 14.16 2.75
C LEU A 65 7.14 14.66 1.34
N LYS A 66 8.39 14.57 0.92
CA LYS A 66 8.80 14.96 -0.45
C LYS A 66 8.17 14.13 -1.57
N TYR A 67 7.59 12.97 -1.22
CA TYR A 67 6.83 12.09 -2.11
C TYR A 67 5.32 12.22 -1.91
N THR A 68 4.86 13.31 -1.30
CA THR A 68 3.45 13.58 -1.07
C THR A 68 3.04 14.94 -1.61
N LEU A 69 1.76 15.09 -1.93
CA LEU A 69 1.11 16.37 -2.24
C LEU A 69 -0.11 16.53 -1.34
N ILE A 70 -0.37 17.74 -0.88
CA ILE A 70 -1.62 18.06 -0.19
C ILE A 70 -2.78 17.85 -1.18
N ASN A 71 -3.73 16.99 -0.80
CA ASN A 71 -4.92 16.74 -1.59
C ASN A 71 -5.95 17.86 -1.35
N LYS A 72 -6.19 18.66 -2.35
CA LYS A 72 -7.11 19.82 -2.29
C LYS A 72 -8.60 19.45 -2.42
N GLY A 73 -8.92 18.17 -2.56
CA GLY A 73 -10.29 17.67 -2.67
C GLY A 73 -10.67 17.15 -4.06
N THR A 74 -11.97 17.01 -4.27
CA THR A 74 -12.55 16.39 -5.45
C THR A 74 -13.63 17.28 -6.05
N LYS A 75 -13.69 17.36 -7.36
CA LYS A 75 -14.81 17.92 -8.12
C LYS A 75 -15.53 16.81 -8.85
N PHE A 76 -16.84 16.79 -8.75
CA PHE A 76 -17.70 15.95 -9.56
C PHE A 76 -18.25 16.78 -10.71
N VAL A 77 -18.08 16.31 -11.93
CA VAL A 77 -18.54 17.00 -13.12
C VAL A 77 -19.45 16.11 -13.97
N ASN A 78 -20.39 16.71 -14.67
CA ASN A 78 -21.26 15.99 -15.62
C ASN A 78 -20.54 15.71 -16.95
N LYS A 79 -21.27 15.13 -17.92
CA LYS A 79 -20.74 14.85 -19.27
C LYS A 79 -20.24 16.10 -20.03
N LYS A 80 -20.81 17.28 -19.74
CA LYS A 80 -20.43 18.55 -20.38
C LYS A 80 -19.25 19.23 -19.70
N GLY A 81 -18.84 18.78 -18.51
CA GLY A 81 -17.81 19.39 -17.67
C GLY A 81 -18.37 20.37 -16.63
N ASP A 82 -19.69 20.55 -16.54
CA ASP A 82 -20.30 21.38 -15.51
C ASP A 82 -20.14 20.75 -14.15
N VAL A 83 -19.86 21.56 -13.14
CA VAL A 83 -19.64 21.09 -11.76
C VAL A 83 -20.98 20.70 -11.14
N ILE A 84 -21.12 19.44 -10.74
CA ILE A 84 -22.26 18.89 -9.98
C ILE A 84 -22.03 19.10 -8.48
N LEU A 85 -20.79 18.84 -8.01
CA LEU A 85 -20.40 18.98 -6.61
C LEU A 85 -18.93 19.41 -6.55
N ASP A 86 -18.67 20.49 -5.85
CA ASP A 86 -17.32 20.89 -5.45
C ASP A 86 -17.11 20.50 -3.98
N TRP A 87 -16.21 19.56 -3.74
CA TRP A 87 -15.89 19.07 -2.41
C TRP A 87 -14.41 19.37 -2.08
N PRO A 88 -14.09 20.60 -1.66
CA PRO A 88 -12.76 20.97 -1.24
C PRO A 88 -12.41 20.29 0.08
N ARG A 89 -11.12 20.01 0.29
CA ARG A 89 -10.59 19.66 1.62
C ARG A 89 -10.25 20.94 2.39
N PRO A 90 -10.39 20.93 3.75
CA PRO A 90 -9.88 22.01 4.57
C PRO A 90 -8.41 22.31 4.28
N LYS A 91 -8.03 23.58 4.35
CA LYS A 91 -6.66 24.03 4.10
C LYS A 91 -5.82 24.10 5.38
N GLU A 92 -6.48 23.98 6.51
CA GLU A 92 -5.87 24.06 7.83
C GLU A 92 -5.30 22.70 8.23
N ILE A 93 -4.29 22.73 9.09
CA ILE A 93 -3.77 21.56 9.77
C ILE A 93 -4.81 21.08 10.79
N THR A 94 -5.06 19.77 10.84
CA THR A 94 -5.98 19.15 11.79
C THR A 94 -5.37 19.02 13.19
N GLU A 95 -6.16 18.57 14.15
CA GLU A 95 -5.71 18.22 15.49
C GLU A 95 -4.63 17.11 15.52
N ASN A 96 -4.53 16.31 14.48
CA ASN A 96 -3.45 15.35 14.29
C ASN A 96 -2.10 15.98 13.91
N GLY A 97 -2.05 17.31 13.70
CA GLY A 97 -0.86 18.06 13.35
C GLY A 97 -0.48 17.96 11.87
N TRP A 98 -1.37 17.47 11.00
CA TRP A 98 -1.14 17.25 9.58
C TRP A 98 -2.31 17.79 8.74
N TYR A 99 -2.09 17.95 7.42
CA TYR A 99 -3.20 18.28 6.51
C TYR A 99 -4.18 17.11 6.38
N PRO A 100 -5.48 17.37 6.18
CA PRO A 100 -6.53 16.34 6.20
C PRO A 100 -6.37 15.21 5.19
N SER A 101 -5.60 15.43 4.13
CA SER A 101 -5.41 14.40 3.10
C SER A 101 -4.16 14.69 2.25
N TYR A 102 -3.48 13.62 1.89
CA TYR A 102 -2.30 13.65 1.04
C TYR A 102 -2.48 12.71 -0.15
N ARG A 103 -1.94 13.09 -1.30
CA ARG A 103 -1.70 12.20 -2.42
C ARG A 103 -0.28 11.69 -2.38
N PHE A 104 -0.06 10.48 -2.81
CA PHE A 104 1.25 9.86 -2.76
C PHE A 104 1.42 8.82 -3.88
N HIS A 105 2.67 8.45 -4.11
CA HIS A 105 3.04 7.32 -4.94
C HIS A 105 3.37 6.13 -4.05
N GLN A 106 2.54 5.08 -4.12
CA GLN A 106 2.63 3.93 -3.21
C GLN A 106 4.01 3.25 -3.21
N PRO A 107 4.70 3.04 -4.34
CA PRO A 107 6.05 2.46 -4.34
C PRO A 107 7.07 3.25 -3.52
N ASP A 108 6.94 4.58 -3.45
CA ASP A 108 7.82 5.41 -2.63
C ASP A 108 7.54 5.23 -1.14
N LEU A 109 6.27 5.10 -0.74
CA LEU A 109 5.90 4.75 0.63
C LEU A 109 6.50 3.39 1.02
N GLU A 110 6.28 2.36 0.21
CA GLU A 110 6.79 1.02 0.49
C GLU A 110 8.30 0.99 0.60
N ARG A 111 8.99 1.78 -0.22
CA ARG A 111 10.45 1.95 -0.13
C ARG A 111 10.86 2.53 1.22
N GLN A 112 10.17 3.58 1.71
CA GLN A 112 10.48 4.18 3.01
C GLN A 112 10.20 3.21 4.16
N LEU A 113 9.07 2.51 4.15
CA LEU A 113 8.73 1.51 5.16
C LEU A 113 9.77 0.39 5.22
N ARG A 114 10.14 -0.18 4.06
CA ARG A 114 11.15 -1.24 3.96
C ARG A 114 12.55 -0.77 4.41
N ASN A 115 12.93 0.45 4.05
CA ASN A 115 14.21 1.03 4.49
C ASN A 115 14.26 1.22 6.01
N ARG A 116 13.16 1.64 6.62
CA ARG A 116 13.07 1.77 8.07
C ARG A 116 13.21 0.42 8.77
N LEU A 117 12.60 -0.63 8.24
CA LEU A 117 12.70 -2.00 8.80
C LEU A 117 14.13 -2.52 8.87
N LYS A 118 15.01 -2.11 7.96
CA LYS A 118 16.43 -2.53 7.94
C LYS A 118 17.21 -2.07 9.17
N SER A 119 16.75 -1.04 9.89
CA SER A 119 17.41 -0.54 11.11
C SER A 119 17.15 -1.38 12.35
N PHE A 120 16.21 -2.33 12.31
CA PHE A 120 15.83 -3.14 13.47
C PHE A 120 16.50 -4.52 13.46
N LYS A 121 17.26 -4.82 14.50
CA LYS A 121 18.02 -6.09 14.61
C LYS A 121 17.14 -7.34 14.71
N LYS A 122 15.90 -7.21 15.22
CA LYS A 122 14.97 -8.33 15.44
C LYS A 122 13.95 -8.50 14.31
N VAL A 123 14.10 -7.80 13.19
CA VAL A 123 13.22 -7.91 12.03
C VAL A 123 13.91 -8.69 10.93
N TYR A 124 13.23 -9.71 10.46
CA TYR A 124 13.71 -10.59 9.39
C TYR A 124 12.72 -10.54 8.23
N ILE A 125 13.21 -10.20 7.05
CA ILE A 125 12.39 -10.15 5.83
C ILE A 125 12.83 -11.30 4.92
N GLN A 126 11.89 -12.16 4.57
CA GLN A 126 12.08 -13.21 3.59
C GLN A 126 11.18 -12.96 2.39
N GLN A 127 11.81 -12.57 1.28
CA GLN A 127 11.17 -12.42 -0.02
C GLN A 127 11.16 -13.75 -0.77
N ASN A 128 10.36 -13.86 -1.82
CA ASN A 128 10.13 -15.09 -2.57
C ASN A 128 9.67 -16.25 -1.67
N THR A 129 8.82 -15.94 -0.68
CA THR A 129 8.31 -16.94 0.25
C THR A 129 6.79 -16.95 0.27
N LYS A 130 6.22 -18.15 0.23
CA LYS A 130 4.77 -18.36 0.22
C LYS A 130 4.33 -19.14 1.44
N LEU A 131 3.37 -18.62 2.19
CA LEU A 131 2.69 -19.38 3.25
C LEU A 131 1.97 -20.58 2.62
N LEU A 132 2.20 -21.77 3.17
CA LEU A 132 1.52 -23.01 2.76
C LEU A 132 0.45 -23.40 3.77
N LYS A 133 0.81 -23.42 5.05
CA LYS A 133 -0.09 -23.88 6.13
C LYS A 133 0.21 -23.16 7.43
N ALA A 134 -0.85 -22.84 8.17
CA ALA A 134 -0.78 -22.38 9.54
C ALA A 134 -1.69 -23.24 10.42
N THR A 135 -1.19 -23.62 11.60
CA THR A 135 -1.93 -24.45 12.55
C THR A 135 -1.77 -23.90 13.94
N ASN A 136 -2.88 -23.51 14.56
CA ASN A 136 -2.87 -23.03 15.94
C ASN A 136 -2.57 -24.18 16.89
N THR A 137 -1.73 -23.90 17.87
CA THR A 137 -1.48 -24.75 19.05
C THR A 137 -1.95 -24.01 20.29
N LYS A 138 -1.83 -24.59 21.47
CA LYS A 138 -2.28 -23.98 22.73
C LYS A 138 -1.69 -22.57 22.95
N ASN A 139 -0.39 -22.38 22.62
CA ASN A 139 0.34 -21.14 22.94
C ASN A 139 1.08 -20.53 21.76
N SER A 140 0.90 -21.05 20.55
CA SER A 140 1.64 -20.59 19.36
C SER A 140 0.94 -21.00 18.08
N VAL A 141 1.47 -20.50 16.96
CA VAL A 141 1.10 -20.93 15.62
C VAL A 141 2.29 -21.64 14.98
N GLN A 142 2.08 -22.85 14.50
CA GLN A 142 3.01 -23.53 13.62
C GLN A 142 2.78 -23.08 12.19
N ILE A 143 3.85 -22.68 11.49
CA ILE A 143 3.79 -22.06 10.20
C ILE A 143 4.70 -22.81 9.24
N ILE A 144 4.12 -23.31 8.16
CA ILE A 144 4.84 -23.96 7.05
C ILE A 144 4.80 -23.02 5.87
N TYR A 145 5.96 -22.68 5.34
CA TYR A 145 6.10 -21.83 4.18
C TYR A 145 7.18 -22.37 3.22
N GLN A 146 7.11 -21.96 1.98
CA GLN A 146 8.03 -22.34 0.93
C GLN A 146 8.94 -21.16 0.56
N ASP A 147 10.24 -21.38 0.51
CA ASP A 147 11.18 -20.55 -0.23
C ASP A 147 11.04 -20.92 -1.73
N ILE A 148 10.44 -20.04 -2.50
CA ILE A 148 10.09 -20.30 -3.90
C ILE A 148 11.36 -20.45 -4.76
N LYS A 149 12.40 -19.65 -4.47
CA LYS A 149 13.66 -19.70 -5.22
C LYS A 149 14.42 -21.01 -5.02
N LYS A 150 14.47 -21.47 -3.78
CA LYS A 150 15.23 -22.68 -3.41
C LYS A 150 14.37 -23.93 -3.48
N ASN A 151 13.08 -23.79 -3.75
CA ASN A 151 12.07 -24.85 -3.69
C ASN A 151 12.13 -25.65 -2.38
N LYS A 152 12.36 -24.93 -1.26
CA LYS A 152 12.53 -25.55 0.05
C LYS A 152 11.35 -25.23 0.97
N ILE A 153 10.80 -26.24 1.60
CA ILE A 153 9.76 -26.10 2.63
C ILE A 153 10.42 -25.90 3.99
N LEU A 154 9.95 -24.91 4.72
CA LEU A 154 10.46 -24.50 6.02
C LEU A 154 9.34 -24.50 7.05
N ASN A 155 9.69 -24.78 8.31
CA ASN A 155 8.76 -24.82 9.44
C ASN A 155 9.30 -23.97 10.58
N ILE A 156 8.44 -23.11 11.12
CA ILE A 156 8.75 -22.18 12.21
C ILE A 156 7.58 -22.11 13.20
N LYS A 157 7.82 -21.48 14.35
CA LYS A 157 6.80 -21.14 15.34
C LYS A 157 6.75 -19.63 15.54
N ALA A 158 5.55 -19.12 15.85
CA ALA A 158 5.36 -17.75 16.31
C ALA A 158 4.23 -17.70 17.35
N LYS A 159 4.21 -16.65 18.18
CA LYS A 159 3.07 -16.39 19.06
C LYS A 159 1.85 -15.99 18.23
N TYR A 160 2.06 -15.17 17.21
CA TYR A 160 0.99 -14.67 16.33
C TYR A 160 1.35 -14.80 14.86
N LEU A 161 0.37 -15.15 14.03
CA LEU A 161 0.41 -15.04 12.57
C LEU A 161 -0.58 -13.96 12.12
N ILE A 162 -0.10 -12.99 11.36
CA ILE A 162 -0.89 -11.84 10.94
C ILE A 162 -0.93 -11.77 9.41
N GLY A 163 -2.14 -11.81 8.83
CA GLY A 163 -2.36 -11.72 7.39
C GLY A 163 -2.44 -10.27 6.92
N CYS A 164 -1.45 -9.87 6.11
CA CYS A 164 -1.42 -8.60 5.38
C CYS A 164 -1.23 -8.84 3.86
N ASP A 165 -1.67 -10.01 3.38
CA ASP A 165 -1.42 -10.57 2.06
C ASP A 165 -2.49 -10.21 1.01
N GLY A 166 -3.30 -9.17 1.30
CA GLY A 166 -4.15 -8.49 0.34
C GLY A 166 -5.46 -9.21 0.00
N ALA A 167 -6.04 -8.86 -1.14
CA ALA A 167 -7.38 -9.29 -1.53
C ALA A 167 -7.52 -10.82 -1.64
N ASN A 168 -6.49 -11.50 -2.13
CA ASN A 168 -6.45 -12.95 -2.29
C ASN A 168 -5.72 -13.64 -1.12
N SER A 169 -6.01 -13.21 0.11
CA SER A 169 -5.31 -13.61 1.32
C SER A 169 -5.34 -15.12 1.56
N THR A 170 -4.16 -15.71 1.62
CA THR A 170 -3.96 -17.09 2.05
C THR A 170 -4.27 -17.25 3.54
N VAL A 171 -3.92 -16.27 4.36
CA VAL A 171 -4.18 -16.30 5.81
C VAL A 171 -5.69 -16.31 6.08
N ARG A 172 -6.48 -15.47 5.37
CA ARG A 172 -7.94 -15.47 5.49
C ARG A 172 -8.53 -16.86 5.23
N ASN A 173 -8.05 -17.56 4.20
CA ASN A 173 -8.52 -18.90 3.89
C ASN A 173 -8.15 -19.92 4.98
N GLN A 174 -6.99 -19.75 5.65
CA GLN A 174 -6.55 -20.62 6.75
C GLN A 174 -7.38 -20.44 8.02
N ILE A 175 -7.86 -19.25 8.32
CA ILE A 175 -8.73 -18.98 9.47
C ILE A 175 -10.21 -19.26 9.19
N LYS A 176 -10.52 -19.84 8.02
CA LYS A 176 -11.87 -20.24 7.59
C LYS A 176 -12.90 -19.11 7.61
N THR A 177 -12.46 -17.89 7.31
CA THR A 177 -13.36 -16.74 7.15
C THR A 177 -13.53 -16.42 5.67
N ASN A 178 -14.72 -15.98 5.28
CA ASN A 178 -15.08 -15.71 3.90
C ASN A 178 -15.34 -14.22 3.68
N MET A 179 -15.15 -13.78 2.45
CA MET A 179 -15.60 -12.47 1.99
C MET A 179 -17.06 -12.57 1.54
N SER A 180 -17.92 -11.70 2.04
CA SER A 180 -19.28 -11.55 1.51
C SER A 180 -19.23 -10.78 0.20
N ASN A 181 -19.79 -11.36 -0.86
CA ASN A 181 -19.95 -10.67 -2.14
C ASN A 181 -21.29 -9.95 -2.17
N LEU A 182 -21.26 -8.62 -2.28
CA LEU A 182 -22.47 -7.78 -2.35
C LEU A 182 -23.08 -7.70 -3.75
N GLY A 183 -22.56 -8.47 -4.72
CA GLY A 183 -23.09 -8.55 -6.09
C GLY A 183 -22.62 -7.44 -7.02
N PHE A 184 -21.80 -6.50 -6.57
CA PHE A 184 -21.22 -5.45 -7.42
C PHE A 184 -19.96 -5.95 -8.10
N THR A 185 -20.08 -6.29 -9.38
CA THR A 185 -18.95 -6.76 -10.19
C THR A 185 -18.79 -5.82 -11.38
N GLN A 186 -17.82 -4.91 -11.29
CA GLN A 186 -17.51 -3.97 -12.37
C GLN A 186 -16.03 -4.04 -12.75
N LYS A 187 -15.75 -3.95 -14.04
CA LYS A 187 -14.38 -3.87 -14.56
C LYS A 187 -13.91 -2.42 -14.55
N TRP A 188 -12.76 -2.17 -13.97
CA TRP A 188 -12.11 -0.87 -13.96
C TRP A 188 -10.81 -0.94 -14.76
N ALA A 189 -10.63 0.03 -15.66
CA ALA A 189 -9.33 0.25 -16.29
C ALA A 189 -8.59 1.32 -15.48
N VAL A 190 -7.44 0.96 -14.92
CA VAL A 190 -6.54 1.88 -14.24
C VAL A 190 -5.38 2.18 -15.18
N VAL A 191 -5.13 3.46 -15.44
CA VAL A 191 -4.09 3.91 -16.36
C VAL A 191 -3.20 4.92 -15.64
N ASP A 192 -1.94 4.59 -15.46
CA ASP A 192 -0.92 5.50 -14.94
C ASP A 192 -0.20 6.17 -16.10
N LEU A 193 -0.25 7.51 -16.14
CA LEU A 193 0.35 8.30 -17.20
C LEU A 193 1.51 9.13 -16.65
N ILE A 194 2.64 9.07 -17.33
CA ILE A 194 3.81 9.89 -17.02
C ILE A 194 3.85 11.07 -18.02
N LEU A 195 3.85 12.29 -17.49
CA LEU A 195 3.97 13.48 -18.33
C LEU A 195 5.39 13.64 -18.85
N LYS A 196 5.58 13.74 -20.14
CA LYS A 196 6.89 14.02 -20.74
C LYS A 196 7.39 15.45 -20.45
N LYS A 197 6.48 16.38 -20.20
CA LYS A 197 6.79 17.78 -19.86
C LYS A 197 5.81 18.26 -18.80
N LYS A 198 6.25 19.14 -17.92
CA LYS A 198 5.37 19.78 -16.93
C LYS A 198 4.28 20.57 -17.68
N LYS A 199 3.01 20.29 -17.35
CA LYS A 199 1.86 21.02 -17.87
C LYS A 199 1.20 21.77 -16.72
N ASN A 200 1.10 23.09 -16.83
CA ASN A 200 0.54 23.95 -15.77
C ASN A 200 -0.99 23.99 -15.78
N ASN A 201 -1.63 23.45 -16.82
CA ASN A 201 -3.09 23.45 -17.01
C ASN A 201 -3.79 22.16 -16.57
N LEU A 202 -3.09 21.24 -15.92
CA LEU A 202 -3.72 20.03 -15.35
C LEU A 202 -4.45 20.38 -14.05
N PRO A 203 -5.63 19.78 -13.81
CA PRO A 203 -6.35 19.98 -12.57
C PRO A 203 -5.50 19.62 -11.36
N ASP A 204 -5.51 20.47 -10.34
CA ASP A 204 -4.82 20.26 -9.06
C ASP A 204 -5.67 19.45 -8.05
N ARG A 205 -6.94 19.19 -8.40
CA ARG A 205 -7.88 18.35 -7.63
C ARG A 205 -8.21 17.07 -8.39
N THR A 206 -8.70 16.09 -7.68
CA THR A 206 -9.35 14.93 -8.29
C THR A 206 -10.59 15.38 -9.05
N ILE A 207 -10.76 14.90 -10.28
CA ILE A 207 -11.98 15.14 -11.08
C ILE A 207 -12.69 13.81 -11.26
N GLN A 208 -13.91 13.72 -10.75
CA GLN A 208 -14.80 12.60 -10.95
C GLN A 208 -15.78 12.94 -12.10
N PHE A 209 -15.60 12.32 -13.24
CA PHE A 209 -16.50 12.44 -14.38
C PHE A 209 -17.70 11.53 -14.20
N SER A 210 -18.85 12.13 -13.83
CA SER A 210 -20.12 11.43 -13.64
C SER A 210 -20.83 11.27 -14.98
N ASN A 211 -20.46 10.23 -15.71
CA ASN A 211 -21.00 9.92 -17.02
C ASN A 211 -21.60 8.51 -17.01
N LYS A 212 -22.88 8.36 -17.41
CA LYS A 212 -23.59 7.07 -17.43
C LYS A 212 -22.93 6.03 -18.36
N VAL A 213 -22.31 6.49 -19.44
CA VAL A 213 -21.71 5.61 -20.46
C VAL A 213 -20.26 5.25 -20.07
N ARG A 214 -19.50 6.23 -19.61
CA ARG A 214 -18.08 6.04 -19.29
C ARG A 214 -17.67 6.94 -18.11
N PRO A 215 -17.95 6.50 -16.89
CA PRO A 215 -17.45 7.20 -15.71
C PRO A 215 -15.93 7.10 -15.65
N ALA A 216 -15.27 8.15 -15.19
CA ALA A 216 -13.83 8.18 -15.07
C ALA A 216 -13.41 9.05 -13.88
N THR A 217 -12.26 8.75 -13.31
CA THR A 217 -11.65 9.54 -12.25
C THR A 217 -10.26 9.96 -12.68
N TYR A 218 -10.01 11.25 -12.67
CA TYR A 218 -8.67 11.81 -12.85
C TYR A 218 -8.08 12.11 -11.47
N CYS A 219 -6.88 11.60 -11.22
CA CYS A 219 -6.10 11.92 -10.03
C CYS A 219 -4.73 12.44 -10.45
N SER A 220 -4.40 13.70 -10.15
CA SER A 220 -3.03 14.16 -10.31
C SER A 220 -2.13 13.53 -9.26
N CYS A 221 -1.00 13.01 -9.65
CA CYS A 221 -0.01 12.40 -8.77
C CYS A 221 1.36 13.07 -8.94
N LEU A 222 2.24 12.83 -7.97
CA LEU A 222 3.56 13.48 -7.83
C LEU A 222 4.64 13.08 -8.82
N LEU A 223 4.41 12.14 -9.71
CA LEU A 223 5.44 11.50 -10.52
C LEU A 223 6.29 12.43 -11.42
N TYR A 224 6.33 13.75 -11.14
CA TYR A 224 6.80 14.73 -12.12
C TYR A 224 7.83 15.74 -11.64
N THR A 225 8.51 15.49 -10.54
CA THR A 225 9.57 16.42 -10.12
C THR A 225 10.98 16.02 -10.58
N SER A 226 11.19 14.79 -11.02
CA SER A 226 12.42 14.36 -11.71
C SER A 226 12.20 12.97 -12.32
N PRO A 227 11.86 12.88 -13.60
CA PRO A 227 11.78 11.58 -14.25
C PRO A 227 13.16 10.94 -14.27
N SER A 228 13.27 9.73 -13.73
CA SER A 228 14.42 8.87 -13.99
C SER A 228 14.47 8.56 -15.50
N PRO A 229 15.63 8.46 -16.11
CA PRO A 229 15.76 8.01 -17.51
C PRO A 229 15.06 6.68 -17.81
N ARG A 230 14.79 5.87 -16.79
CA ARG A 230 14.04 4.60 -16.90
C ARG A 230 12.52 4.78 -16.95
N ASP A 231 12.02 5.95 -16.54
CA ASP A 231 10.57 6.23 -16.44
C ASP A 231 10.02 6.82 -17.74
N LEU A 232 10.88 7.15 -18.70
CA LEU A 232 10.52 7.85 -19.93
C LEU A 232 9.93 6.97 -21.03
N SER A 233 9.86 5.65 -20.87
CA SER A 233 9.57 4.74 -21.97
C SER A 233 8.34 3.82 -21.82
N THR A 234 7.56 3.88 -20.76
CA THR A 234 6.48 2.89 -20.57
C THR A 234 5.15 3.49 -20.16
N SER A 235 4.22 3.61 -21.10
CA SER A 235 2.81 3.47 -20.81
C SER A 235 2.51 1.97 -20.68
N ARG A 236 2.30 1.48 -19.47
CA ARG A 236 1.86 0.10 -19.27
C ARG A 236 0.40 0.12 -18.85
N MET A 237 -0.46 -0.50 -19.62
CA MET A 237 -1.77 -0.90 -19.13
C MET A 237 -1.58 -2.08 -18.19
N PRO A 238 -2.07 -2.03 -16.93
CA PRO A 238 -2.08 -3.21 -16.10
C PRO A 238 -2.98 -4.25 -16.76
N SER A 239 -2.46 -5.45 -16.96
CA SER A 239 -3.30 -6.59 -17.27
C SER A 239 -4.29 -6.78 -16.12
N SER A 240 -5.57 -6.90 -16.46
CA SER A 240 -6.65 -7.20 -15.53
C SER A 240 -6.30 -8.41 -14.67
N ALA A 241 -6.29 -8.24 -13.37
CA ALA A 241 -6.41 -9.32 -12.41
C ALA A 241 -7.82 -9.31 -11.84
#